data_5a4a01a823763effe8146bbe02e93e1e
#
_entry.id   5a4a01a823763effe8146bbe02e93e1e
#
_cell.length_a   1.000
_cell.length_b   1.000
_cell.length_c   1.000
_cell.angle_alpha   90.00
_cell.angle_beta   90.00
_cell.angle_gamma   90.00
#
_symmetry.space_group_name_H-M   'P 1'
#
loop_
_entity.id
_entity.type
_entity.pdbx_description
1 polymer ?
#
loop_
_entity_poly.entity_id
_entity_poly.type
_entity_poly.pdbx_seq_one_letter_code
_entity_poly.pdbx_strand_id
1 'polypeptide(L)'
;MTDLWHHLAGAAGIQLTEQHHAQLHRYLDLLLKANETINLTRITDRTAAEIGHIGDALTLLPFLPKGSHGLADVGSGGGVPGIPLAIVRPDAQVILIESTQKKAAFLGKTIEALRLRNVQLFIDRAESAAQGPARESFDVVTARAVGAMNLLVEWCLPLVKVGGKLLAMKGAKVIEELADADKIIPKLGGGLPSIHRVNLPGTEHHVIVEIPKVSKTDAQYPRPPTIAKKRPLD
;
A
#
# COMPACT_ATOMS: atom_id res chain seq x y z
N MET A 1 -20.10 -11.89 2.10
CA MET A 1 -18.78 -11.22 2.16
C MET A 1 -17.63 -12.19 1.95
N THR A 2 -17.61 -13.36 2.59
CA THR A 2 -16.63 -14.43 2.35
C THR A 2 -16.48 -14.78 0.88
N ASP A 3 -17.57 -14.84 0.13
CA ASP A 3 -17.55 -15.13 -1.31
C ASP A 3 -16.79 -14.08 -2.14
N LEU A 4 -16.88 -12.78 -1.77
CA LEU A 4 -16.13 -11.72 -2.43
C LEU A 4 -14.62 -11.90 -2.22
N TRP A 5 -14.19 -12.19 -0.98
CA TRP A 5 -12.76 -12.38 -0.69
C TRP A 5 -12.21 -13.63 -1.39
N HIS A 6 -12.98 -14.72 -1.41
CA HIS A 6 -12.62 -15.94 -2.16
C HIS A 6 -12.49 -15.65 -3.66
N HIS A 7 -13.43 -14.89 -4.24
CA HIS A 7 -13.38 -14.52 -5.64
C HIS A 7 -12.12 -13.70 -5.97
N LEU A 8 -11.82 -12.67 -5.16
CA LEU A 8 -10.65 -11.80 -5.36
C LEU A 8 -9.33 -12.57 -5.20
N ALA A 9 -9.20 -13.39 -4.16
CA ALA A 9 -8.01 -14.21 -3.94
C ALA A 9 -7.87 -15.28 -5.02
N GLY A 10 -8.98 -15.92 -5.42
CA GLY A 10 -9.02 -16.92 -6.49
C GLY A 10 -8.58 -16.38 -7.85
N ALA A 11 -8.88 -15.12 -8.17
CA ALA A 11 -8.39 -14.44 -9.38
C ALA A 11 -6.85 -14.35 -9.43
N ALA A 12 -6.19 -14.39 -8.28
CA ALA A 12 -4.73 -14.45 -8.16
C ALA A 12 -4.18 -15.87 -7.95
N GLY A 13 -5.06 -16.90 -8.03
CA GLY A 13 -4.69 -18.30 -7.78
C GLY A 13 -4.46 -18.62 -6.29
N ILE A 14 -4.98 -17.80 -5.37
CA ILE A 14 -4.83 -17.97 -3.91
C ILE A 14 -6.13 -18.56 -3.35
N GLN A 15 -5.99 -19.67 -2.63
CA GLN A 15 -7.10 -20.25 -1.88
C GLN A 15 -7.06 -19.75 -0.43
N LEU A 16 -8.11 -19.02 -0.03
CA LEU A 16 -8.23 -18.57 1.36
C LEU A 16 -8.60 -19.75 2.27
N THR A 17 -7.88 -19.87 3.38
CA THR A 17 -8.14 -20.85 4.43
C THR A 17 -9.03 -20.25 5.52
N GLU A 18 -9.60 -21.10 6.38
CA GLU A 18 -10.31 -20.64 7.60
C GLU A 18 -9.44 -19.76 8.49
N GLN A 19 -8.14 -20.04 8.57
CA GLN A 19 -7.18 -19.21 9.31
C GLN A 19 -7.06 -17.81 8.70
N HIS A 20 -6.98 -17.69 7.38
CA HIS A 20 -6.97 -16.38 6.70
C HIS A 20 -8.23 -15.60 7.03
N HIS A 21 -9.41 -16.21 6.97
CA HIS A 21 -10.68 -15.58 7.35
C HIS A 21 -10.68 -15.11 8.80
N ALA A 22 -10.29 -15.97 9.72
CA ALA A 22 -10.24 -15.63 11.14
C ALA A 22 -9.29 -14.44 11.42
N GLN A 23 -8.12 -14.41 10.77
CA GLN A 23 -7.17 -13.31 10.93
C GLN A 23 -7.68 -12.01 10.27
N LEU A 24 -8.30 -12.06 9.09
CA LEU A 24 -8.89 -10.88 8.43
C LEU A 24 -10.04 -10.29 9.25
N HIS A 25 -10.94 -11.13 9.78
CA HIS A 25 -12.01 -10.68 10.66
C HIS A 25 -11.45 -10.09 11.95
N ARG A 26 -10.47 -10.75 12.57
CA ARG A 26 -9.80 -10.25 13.77
C ARG A 26 -9.11 -8.91 13.54
N TYR A 27 -8.47 -8.73 12.38
CA TYR A 27 -7.87 -7.46 11.97
C TYR A 27 -8.93 -6.34 11.92
N LEU A 28 -10.08 -6.58 11.28
CA LEU A 28 -11.15 -5.59 11.21
C LEU A 28 -11.70 -5.23 12.59
N ASP A 29 -11.83 -6.20 13.51
CA ASP A 29 -12.26 -5.94 14.89
C ASP A 29 -11.30 -5.00 15.61
N LEU A 30 -9.98 -5.25 15.46
CA LEU A 30 -8.93 -4.41 16.03
C LEU A 30 -8.95 -3.00 15.43
N LEU A 31 -9.10 -2.91 14.10
CA LEU A 31 -9.13 -1.64 13.37
C LEU A 31 -10.32 -0.79 13.78
N LEU A 32 -11.53 -1.34 13.76
CA LEU A 32 -12.75 -0.60 14.07
C LEU A 32 -12.78 -0.17 15.54
N LYS A 33 -12.36 -1.05 16.46
CA LYS A 33 -12.25 -0.71 17.88
C LYS A 33 -11.23 0.41 18.12
N ALA A 34 -10.05 0.34 17.50
CA ALA A 34 -9.04 1.39 17.65
C ALA A 34 -9.47 2.71 17.00
N ASN A 35 -10.27 2.64 15.93
CA ASN A 35 -10.78 3.82 15.23
C ASN A 35 -11.68 4.71 16.09
N GLU A 36 -12.28 4.17 17.15
CA GLU A 36 -13.06 4.95 18.13
C GLU A 36 -12.23 6.03 18.85
N THR A 37 -10.89 5.83 18.91
CA THR A 37 -9.96 6.71 19.64
C THR A 37 -8.84 7.30 18.78
N ILE A 38 -8.53 6.64 17.64
CA ILE A 38 -7.39 6.99 16.81
C ILE A 38 -7.84 7.19 15.37
N ASN A 39 -8.37 8.16 14.87
CA ASN A 39 -8.79 8.39 13.48
C ASN A 39 -7.95 7.62 12.42
N LEU A 40 -8.19 6.32 12.27
CA LEU A 40 -7.48 5.41 11.35
C LEU A 40 -8.18 5.35 9.99
N THR A 41 -9.53 5.40 10.01
CA THR A 41 -10.37 5.31 8.82
C THR A 41 -11.66 6.11 9.00
N ARG A 42 -12.26 6.52 7.87
CA ARG A 42 -13.60 7.09 7.82
C ARG A 42 -14.71 6.04 7.74
N ILE A 43 -14.35 4.79 7.44
CA ILE A 43 -15.29 3.67 7.36
C ILE A 43 -15.48 3.08 8.75
N THR A 44 -16.67 3.23 9.32
CA THR A 44 -17.02 2.74 10.66
C THR A 44 -17.99 1.56 10.65
N ASP A 45 -18.73 1.39 9.55
CA ASP A 45 -19.59 0.24 9.34
C ASP A 45 -18.80 -1.02 9.01
N ARG A 46 -19.15 -2.15 9.63
CA ARG A 46 -18.44 -3.42 9.49
C ARG A 46 -18.48 -3.94 8.06
N THR A 47 -19.64 -3.93 7.43
CA THR A 47 -19.83 -4.44 6.07
C THR A 47 -19.08 -3.59 5.05
N ALA A 48 -19.16 -2.25 5.21
CA ALA A 48 -18.38 -1.32 4.39
C ALA A 48 -16.86 -1.52 4.59
N ALA A 49 -16.40 -1.84 5.82
CA ALA A 49 -15.00 -2.11 6.10
C ALA A 49 -14.52 -3.43 5.47
N GLU A 50 -15.35 -4.46 5.42
CA GLU A 50 -15.06 -5.73 4.74
C GLU A 50 -14.83 -5.54 3.23
N ILE A 51 -15.56 -4.64 2.60
CA ILE A 51 -15.37 -4.27 1.18
C ILE A 51 -14.20 -3.30 1.04
N GLY A 52 -14.26 -2.16 1.72
CA GLY A 52 -13.37 -1.02 1.50
C GLY A 52 -11.99 -1.15 2.15
N HIS A 53 -11.76 -2.16 2.99
CA HIS A 53 -10.44 -2.44 3.55
C HIS A 53 -9.92 -3.80 3.09
N ILE A 54 -10.65 -4.89 3.34
CA ILE A 54 -10.17 -6.22 2.94
C ILE A 54 -10.33 -6.40 1.44
N GLY A 55 -11.55 -6.25 0.90
CA GLY A 55 -11.78 -6.40 -0.53
C GLY A 55 -10.85 -5.52 -1.37
N ASP A 56 -10.76 -4.22 -1.03
CA ASP A 56 -9.90 -3.26 -1.71
C ASP A 56 -8.42 -3.70 -1.69
N ALA A 57 -7.90 -4.16 -0.55
CA ALA A 57 -6.53 -4.69 -0.46
C ALA A 57 -6.33 -5.95 -1.32
N LEU A 58 -7.29 -6.88 -1.33
CA LEU A 58 -7.19 -8.13 -2.10
C LEU A 58 -7.20 -7.91 -3.61
N THR A 59 -7.68 -6.76 -4.10
CA THR A 59 -7.58 -6.41 -5.52
C THR A 59 -6.14 -6.26 -6.01
N LEU A 60 -5.18 -6.08 -5.09
CA LEU A 60 -3.75 -5.99 -5.43
C LEU A 60 -3.11 -7.36 -5.69
N LEU A 61 -3.72 -8.47 -5.23
CA LEU A 61 -3.12 -9.81 -5.31
C LEU A 61 -2.68 -10.24 -6.72
N PRO A 62 -3.45 -9.97 -7.80
CA PRO A 62 -3.03 -10.34 -9.16
C PRO A 62 -1.76 -9.63 -9.64
N PHE A 63 -1.40 -8.50 -9.00
CA PHE A 63 -0.22 -7.70 -9.35
C PHE A 63 1.02 -8.06 -8.54
N LEU A 64 0.90 -8.89 -7.49
CA LEU A 64 2.02 -9.30 -6.67
C LEU A 64 2.83 -10.43 -7.35
N PRO A 65 4.16 -10.46 -7.18
CA PRO A 65 4.96 -11.57 -7.65
C PRO A 65 4.51 -12.91 -7.04
N LYS A 66 4.72 -14.00 -7.77
CA LYS A 66 4.57 -15.35 -7.21
C LYS A 66 5.79 -15.67 -6.35
N GLY A 67 5.57 -16.37 -5.23
CA GLY A 67 6.63 -16.75 -4.30
C GLY A 67 7.10 -15.59 -3.42
N SER A 68 8.23 -15.79 -2.75
CA SER A 68 8.76 -14.82 -1.78
C SER A 68 9.19 -13.53 -2.46
N HIS A 69 8.75 -12.40 -1.91
CA HIS A 69 9.08 -11.06 -2.39
C HIS A 69 9.01 -10.03 -1.26
N GLY A 70 9.72 -8.92 -1.43
CA GLY A 70 9.65 -7.77 -0.54
C GLY A 70 8.52 -6.81 -0.94
N LEU A 71 7.67 -6.44 0.01
CA LEU A 71 6.58 -5.46 -0.16
C LEU A 71 6.72 -4.35 0.87
N ALA A 72 6.70 -3.09 0.45
CA ALA A 72 6.55 -1.96 1.35
C ALA A 72 5.16 -1.33 1.19
N ASP A 73 4.49 -1.04 2.31
CA ASP A 73 3.25 -0.28 2.34
C ASP A 73 3.52 1.11 2.91
N VAL A 74 3.44 2.13 2.07
CA VAL A 74 3.81 3.50 2.41
C VAL A 74 2.59 4.27 2.92
N GLY A 75 2.73 4.85 4.12
CA GLY A 75 1.65 5.54 4.80
C GLY A 75 0.59 4.56 5.26
N SER A 76 1.00 3.46 5.87
CA SER A 76 0.14 2.30 6.19
C SER A 76 -1.10 2.64 7.02
N GLY A 77 -1.07 3.71 7.84
CA GLY A 77 -2.23 4.20 8.58
C GLY A 77 -2.89 3.14 9.48
N GLY A 78 -4.06 2.68 9.07
CA GLY A 78 -4.76 1.57 9.71
C GLY A 78 -4.24 0.18 9.30
N GLY A 79 -3.19 0.11 8.46
CA GLY A 79 -2.60 -1.16 7.99
C GLY A 79 -3.15 -1.65 6.65
N VAL A 80 -3.81 -0.80 5.86
CA VAL A 80 -4.39 -1.16 4.55
C VAL A 80 -3.59 -0.51 3.43
N PRO A 81 -3.09 -1.29 2.47
CA PRO A 81 -3.37 -2.70 2.19
C PRO A 81 -2.42 -3.70 2.89
N GLY A 82 -1.36 -3.26 3.55
CA GLY A 82 -0.25 -4.10 4.01
C GLY A 82 -0.64 -5.27 4.90
N ILE A 83 -1.49 -5.07 5.93
CA ILE A 83 -1.90 -6.15 6.85
C ILE A 83 -2.75 -7.23 6.14
N PRO A 84 -3.83 -6.90 5.39
CA PRO A 84 -4.57 -7.90 4.64
C PRO A 84 -3.70 -8.70 3.66
N LEU A 85 -2.78 -8.03 2.95
CA LEU A 85 -1.85 -8.70 2.05
C LEU A 85 -0.89 -9.63 2.80
N ALA A 86 -0.34 -9.21 3.93
CA ALA A 86 0.53 -10.04 4.76
C ALA A 86 -0.17 -11.29 5.30
N ILE A 87 -1.46 -11.20 5.61
CA ILE A 87 -2.26 -12.35 6.07
C ILE A 87 -2.40 -13.39 4.96
N VAL A 88 -2.77 -12.97 3.74
CA VAL A 88 -3.06 -13.89 2.64
C VAL A 88 -1.83 -14.29 1.82
N ARG A 89 -0.70 -13.60 2.01
CA ARG A 89 0.60 -13.84 1.37
C ARG A 89 1.67 -14.01 2.45
N PRO A 90 1.69 -15.12 3.19
CA PRO A 90 2.69 -15.36 4.23
C PRO A 90 4.11 -15.51 3.68
N ASP A 91 4.25 -15.70 2.38
CA ASP A 91 5.51 -15.73 1.63
C ASP A 91 6.05 -14.31 1.31
N ALA A 92 5.25 -13.27 1.37
CA ALA A 92 5.70 -11.88 1.23
C ALA A 92 6.34 -11.38 2.54
N GLN A 93 7.47 -10.67 2.42
CA GLN A 93 8.08 -9.93 3.52
C GLN A 93 7.58 -8.49 3.47
N VAL A 94 6.70 -8.13 4.38
CA VAL A 94 5.98 -6.84 4.36
C VAL A 94 6.62 -5.86 5.34
N ILE A 95 6.93 -4.66 4.88
CA ILE A 95 7.31 -3.53 5.74
C ILE A 95 6.21 -2.47 5.70
N LEU A 96 5.63 -2.18 6.87
CA LEU A 96 4.68 -1.10 7.04
C LEU A 96 5.44 0.17 7.39
N ILE A 97 5.31 1.22 6.57
CA ILE A 97 5.98 2.51 6.78
C ILE A 97 4.94 3.52 7.27
N GLU A 98 5.04 3.95 8.52
CA GLU A 98 4.10 4.90 9.14
C GLU A 98 4.83 5.89 10.05
N SER A 99 4.65 7.19 9.80
CA SER A 99 5.34 8.25 10.55
C SER A 99 4.59 8.72 11.80
N THR A 100 3.29 8.44 11.90
CA THR A 100 2.45 8.90 13.01
C THR A 100 2.56 7.91 14.17
N GLN A 101 3.16 8.31 15.27
CA GLN A 101 3.42 7.46 16.44
C GLN A 101 2.19 6.68 16.93
N LYS A 102 1.00 7.34 17.02
CA LYS A 102 -0.23 6.69 17.48
C LYS A 102 -0.69 5.58 16.52
N LYS A 103 -0.54 5.79 15.20
CA LYS A 103 -0.87 4.79 14.18
C LYS A 103 0.15 3.65 14.17
N ALA A 104 1.44 3.97 14.29
CA ALA A 104 2.51 2.99 14.40
C ALA A 104 2.33 2.09 15.65
N ALA A 105 1.95 2.66 16.79
CA ALA A 105 1.65 1.88 17.99
C ALA A 105 0.45 0.94 17.79
N PHE A 106 -0.59 1.37 17.06
CA PHE A 106 -1.70 0.49 16.68
C PHE A 106 -1.22 -0.66 15.77
N LEU A 107 -0.42 -0.35 14.76
CA LEU A 107 0.12 -1.36 13.83
C LEU A 107 0.97 -2.40 14.59
N GLY A 108 1.85 -1.98 15.49
CA GLY A 108 2.66 -2.89 16.30
C GLY A 108 1.81 -3.86 17.12
N LYS A 109 0.79 -3.35 17.83
CA LYS A 109 -0.17 -4.19 18.59
C LYS A 109 -0.95 -5.14 17.69
N THR A 110 -1.30 -4.70 16.47
CA THR A 110 -2.04 -5.51 15.50
C THR A 110 -1.17 -6.65 14.96
N ILE A 111 0.09 -6.38 14.61
CA ILE A 111 1.07 -7.39 14.17
C ILE A 111 1.23 -8.48 15.25
N GLU A 112 1.39 -8.08 16.51
CA GLU A 112 1.51 -8.99 17.65
C GLU A 112 0.23 -9.83 17.87
N ALA A 113 -0.94 -9.17 17.92
CA ALA A 113 -2.23 -9.82 18.14
C ALA A 113 -2.61 -10.83 17.06
N LEU A 114 -2.18 -10.60 15.81
CA LEU A 114 -2.38 -11.49 14.66
C LEU A 114 -1.23 -12.48 14.47
N ARG A 115 -0.14 -12.37 15.27
CA ARG A 115 1.07 -13.19 15.17
C ARG A 115 1.67 -13.21 13.77
N LEU A 116 1.71 -12.05 13.09
CA LEU A 116 2.28 -11.92 11.75
C LEU A 116 3.81 -11.91 11.82
N ARG A 117 4.44 -13.01 11.40
CA ARG A 117 5.91 -13.17 11.43
C ARG A 117 6.61 -12.58 10.21
N ASN A 118 5.85 -12.29 9.17
CA ASN A 118 6.30 -11.75 7.89
C ASN A 118 6.09 -10.23 7.77
N VAL A 119 5.78 -9.54 8.88
CA VAL A 119 5.54 -8.10 8.90
C VAL A 119 6.53 -7.41 9.82
N GLN A 120 7.15 -6.35 9.32
CA GLN A 120 7.97 -5.42 10.09
C GLN A 120 7.37 -4.02 10.03
N LEU A 121 7.62 -3.21 11.06
CA LEU A 121 7.16 -1.83 11.15
C LEU A 121 8.36 -0.88 11.10
N PHE A 122 8.33 0.08 10.17
CA PHE A 122 9.28 1.18 10.08
C PHE A 122 8.59 2.47 10.50
N ILE A 123 8.99 3.00 11.68
CA ILE A 123 8.33 4.16 12.31
C ILE A 123 9.07 5.42 11.91
N ASP A 124 8.88 5.85 10.67
CA ASP A 124 9.41 7.10 10.14
C ASP A 124 8.71 7.42 8.80
N ARG A 125 9.16 8.49 8.15
CA ARG A 125 8.68 8.89 6.82
C ARG A 125 9.25 8.00 5.73
N ALA A 126 8.52 7.89 4.63
CA ALA A 126 8.96 7.16 3.45
C ALA A 126 10.27 7.72 2.88
N GLU A 127 10.45 9.05 2.94
CA GLU A 127 11.67 9.73 2.49
C GLU A 127 12.90 9.27 3.29
N SER A 128 12.76 9.10 4.62
CA SER A 128 13.83 8.57 5.46
C SER A 128 14.17 7.12 5.11
N ALA A 129 13.15 6.29 4.91
CA ALA A 129 13.33 4.90 4.47
C ALA A 129 14.07 4.83 3.13
N ALA A 130 13.69 5.68 2.17
CA ALA A 130 14.26 5.71 0.82
C ALA A 130 15.67 6.33 0.76
N GLN A 131 16.11 7.04 1.78
CA GLN A 131 17.50 7.53 1.94
C GLN A 131 18.40 6.53 2.70
N GLY A 132 17.81 5.47 3.26
CA GLY A 132 18.49 4.44 4.04
C GLY A 132 18.61 3.09 3.30
N PRO A 133 18.81 1.99 4.06
CA PRO A 133 18.96 0.64 3.52
C PRO A 133 17.75 0.11 2.74
N ALA A 134 16.57 0.71 2.92
CA ALA A 134 15.36 0.35 2.21
C ALA A 134 15.29 0.88 0.77
N ARG A 135 16.27 1.73 0.37
CA ARG A 135 16.34 2.26 -0.99
C ARG A 135 16.45 1.15 -2.02
N GLU A 136 15.58 1.19 -3.05
CA GLU A 136 15.57 0.26 -4.18
C GLU A 136 15.64 -1.23 -3.76
N SER A 137 14.95 -1.59 -2.65
CA SER A 137 15.03 -2.93 -2.07
C SER A 137 13.74 -3.75 -2.23
N PHE A 138 12.60 -3.12 -2.55
CA PHE A 138 11.32 -3.80 -2.61
C PHE A 138 10.91 -4.19 -4.03
N ASP A 139 10.37 -5.40 -4.18
CA ASP A 139 9.74 -5.87 -5.42
C ASP A 139 8.49 -5.06 -5.74
N VAL A 140 7.71 -4.77 -4.70
CA VAL A 140 6.46 -4.02 -4.79
C VAL A 140 6.41 -2.96 -3.68
N VAL A 141 6.02 -1.76 -4.05
CA VAL A 141 5.65 -0.71 -3.09
C VAL A 141 4.18 -0.39 -3.29
N THR A 142 3.41 -0.37 -2.21
CA THR A 142 2.00 0.03 -2.23
C THR A 142 1.81 1.35 -1.52
N ALA A 143 0.83 2.15 -1.95
CA ALA A 143 0.41 3.34 -1.26
C ALA A 143 -1.09 3.59 -1.46
N ARG A 144 -1.81 3.90 -0.39
CA ARG A 144 -3.24 4.24 -0.39
C ARG A 144 -3.50 5.52 0.39
N ALA A 145 -4.19 6.50 -0.22
CA ALA A 145 -4.58 7.76 0.42
C ALA A 145 -3.40 8.59 1.01
N VAL A 146 -2.23 8.52 0.40
CA VAL A 146 -0.99 9.16 0.91
C VAL A 146 -0.83 10.60 0.41
N GLY A 147 -1.36 10.93 -0.76
CA GLY A 147 -1.27 12.27 -1.36
C GLY A 147 -1.50 12.27 -2.87
N ALA A 148 -1.30 13.42 -3.51
CA ALA A 148 -1.33 13.53 -4.97
C ALA A 148 -0.20 12.72 -5.62
N MET A 149 -0.39 12.32 -6.88
CA MET A 149 0.53 11.40 -7.57
C MET A 149 1.96 11.93 -7.65
N ASN A 150 2.16 13.21 -7.92
CA ASN A 150 3.47 13.84 -8.01
C ASN A 150 4.31 13.69 -6.73
N LEU A 151 3.70 13.85 -5.55
CA LEU A 151 4.35 13.62 -4.26
C LEU A 151 4.53 12.12 -3.97
N LEU A 152 3.49 11.32 -4.27
CA LEU A 152 3.48 9.89 -4.01
C LEU A 152 4.60 9.18 -4.77
N VAL A 153 4.82 9.49 -6.06
CA VAL A 153 5.89 8.86 -6.84
C VAL A 153 7.28 9.24 -6.33
N GLU A 154 7.47 10.48 -5.84
CA GLU A 154 8.74 10.91 -5.24
C GLU A 154 9.06 10.13 -3.95
N TRP A 155 8.04 9.78 -3.17
CA TRP A 155 8.23 9.04 -1.92
C TRP A 155 8.36 7.53 -2.12
N CYS A 156 7.70 6.98 -3.14
CA CYS A 156 7.56 5.54 -3.31
C CYS A 156 8.55 4.94 -4.32
N LEU A 157 8.78 5.57 -5.49
CA LEU A 157 9.66 5.01 -6.51
C LEU A 157 11.10 4.79 -6.05
N PRO A 158 11.70 5.64 -5.18
CA PRO A 158 13.03 5.38 -4.64
C PRO A 158 13.13 4.14 -3.74
N LEU A 159 12.01 3.58 -3.27
CA LEU A 159 11.96 2.33 -2.50
C LEU A 159 11.88 1.10 -3.42
N VAL A 160 11.35 1.27 -4.64
CA VAL A 160 11.16 0.17 -5.60
C VAL A 160 12.49 -0.20 -6.24
N LYS A 161 12.87 -1.48 -6.22
CA LYS A 161 14.05 -1.98 -6.94
C LYS A 161 13.83 -1.92 -8.46
N VAL A 162 14.88 -1.79 -9.23
CA VAL A 162 14.79 -1.90 -10.70
C VAL A 162 14.24 -3.27 -11.09
N GLY A 163 13.22 -3.28 -11.95
CA GLY A 163 12.44 -4.47 -12.30
C GLY A 163 11.24 -4.73 -11.38
N GLY A 164 11.11 -4.00 -10.27
CA GLY A 164 9.92 -3.98 -9.42
C GLY A 164 8.85 -3.00 -9.89
N LYS A 165 7.86 -2.72 -9.05
CA LYS A 165 6.75 -1.80 -9.39
C LYS A 165 6.18 -1.07 -8.18
N LEU A 166 5.60 0.09 -8.45
CA LEU A 166 4.72 0.81 -7.53
C LEU A 166 3.26 0.50 -7.89
N LEU A 167 2.45 0.17 -6.90
CA LEU A 167 1.00 0.00 -6.99
C LEU A 167 0.31 1.08 -6.15
N ALA A 168 -0.13 2.15 -6.78
CA ALA A 168 -0.81 3.25 -6.12
C ALA A 168 -2.33 3.08 -6.21
N MET A 169 -3.01 2.97 -5.06
CA MET A 169 -4.46 2.89 -4.99
C MET A 169 -5.03 4.31 -5.01
N LYS A 170 -5.78 4.64 -6.06
CA LYS A 170 -6.25 6.00 -6.35
C LYS A 170 -7.76 6.03 -6.59
N GLY A 171 -8.31 7.24 -6.67
CA GLY A 171 -9.73 7.49 -6.90
C GLY A 171 -9.99 8.26 -8.18
N ALA A 172 -11.14 8.95 -8.25
CA ALA A 172 -11.68 9.60 -9.44
C ALA A 172 -10.74 10.60 -10.16
N LYS A 173 -9.81 11.23 -9.42
CA LYS A 173 -8.89 12.24 -9.97
C LYS A 173 -7.62 11.68 -10.59
N VAL A 174 -7.54 10.38 -10.80
CA VAL A 174 -6.31 9.70 -11.24
C VAL A 174 -5.76 10.24 -12.57
N ILE A 175 -6.61 10.58 -13.52
CA ILE A 175 -6.19 11.09 -14.85
C ILE A 175 -5.48 12.44 -14.69
N GLU A 176 -6.09 13.37 -13.94
CA GLU A 176 -5.50 14.68 -13.65
C GLU A 176 -4.17 14.52 -12.90
N GLU A 177 -4.16 13.69 -11.86
CA GLU A 177 -2.96 13.44 -11.06
C GLU A 177 -1.82 12.77 -11.84
N LEU A 178 -2.12 11.92 -12.82
CA LEU A 178 -1.13 11.32 -13.71
C LEU A 178 -0.57 12.32 -14.70
N ALA A 179 -1.40 13.23 -15.23
CA ALA A 179 -0.94 14.32 -16.09
C ALA A 179 0.06 15.21 -15.36
N ASP A 180 -0.20 15.54 -14.08
CA ASP A 180 0.72 16.31 -13.22
C ASP A 180 2.02 15.56 -12.92
N ALA A 181 2.02 14.22 -12.99
CA ALA A 181 3.18 13.38 -12.67
C ALA A 181 3.94 12.87 -13.91
N ASP A 182 3.49 13.18 -15.12
CA ASP A 182 4.00 12.62 -16.38
C ASP A 182 5.51 12.80 -16.54
N LYS A 183 6.02 14.02 -16.28
CA LYS A 183 7.45 14.31 -16.35
C LYS A 183 8.25 13.83 -15.13
N ILE A 184 7.55 13.58 -14.01
CA ILE A 184 8.18 13.25 -12.72
C ILE A 184 8.50 11.76 -12.66
N ILE A 185 7.60 10.91 -13.14
CA ILE A 185 7.74 9.46 -13.13
C ILE A 185 9.05 9.02 -13.78
N PRO A 186 9.40 9.45 -15.02
CA PRO A 186 10.68 9.08 -15.63
C PRO A 186 11.91 9.62 -14.87
N LYS A 187 11.85 10.84 -14.31
CA LYS A 187 12.93 11.42 -13.49
C LYS A 187 13.27 10.53 -12.28
N LEU A 188 12.27 9.79 -11.78
CA LEU A 188 12.41 8.92 -10.61
C LEU A 188 12.69 7.46 -10.99
N GLY A 189 12.91 7.19 -12.27
CA GLY A 189 13.19 5.85 -12.81
C GLY A 189 11.94 4.98 -13.00
N GLY A 190 10.76 5.59 -13.01
CA GLY A 190 9.51 4.92 -13.36
C GLY A 190 9.30 4.83 -14.87
N GLY A 191 8.66 3.74 -15.33
CA GLY A 191 8.20 3.56 -16.70
C GLY A 191 6.77 4.06 -16.89
N LEU A 192 6.16 3.71 -18.03
CA LEU A 192 4.80 4.12 -18.38
C LEU A 192 3.78 3.55 -17.38
N PRO A 193 2.92 4.41 -16.78
CA PRO A 193 1.86 3.95 -15.89
C PRO A 193 0.78 3.16 -16.64
N SER A 194 0.25 2.13 -15.96
CA SER A 194 -0.96 1.42 -16.38
C SER A 194 -2.06 1.62 -15.35
N ILE A 195 -3.31 1.83 -15.78
CA ILE A 195 -4.46 2.04 -14.90
C ILE A 195 -5.35 0.79 -14.95
N HIS A 196 -5.59 0.18 -13.80
CA HIS A 196 -6.45 -0.98 -13.63
C HIS A 196 -7.69 -0.59 -12.81
N ARG A 197 -8.88 -0.79 -13.37
CA ARG A 197 -10.13 -0.51 -12.66
C ARG A 197 -10.36 -1.53 -11.55
N VAL A 198 -10.77 -1.05 -10.40
CA VAL A 198 -11.23 -1.88 -9.28
C VAL A 198 -12.74 -2.05 -9.40
N ASN A 199 -13.19 -3.31 -9.43
CA ASN A 199 -14.62 -3.63 -9.54
C ASN A 199 -15.13 -4.20 -8.21
N LEU A 200 -15.44 -3.30 -7.28
CA LEU A 200 -16.01 -3.63 -5.97
C LEU A 200 -17.25 -2.75 -5.70
N PRO A 201 -18.25 -3.25 -4.97
CA PRO A 201 -19.41 -2.44 -4.60
C PRO A 201 -18.98 -1.17 -3.84
N GLY A 202 -19.48 0.00 -4.28
CA GLY A 202 -19.19 1.30 -3.66
C GLY A 202 -17.77 1.84 -3.93
N THR A 203 -17.06 1.27 -4.90
CA THR A 203 -15.69 1.71 -5.28
C THR A 203 -15.56 2.02 -6.77
N GLU A 204 -16.63 2.49 -7.40
CA GLU A 204 -16.73 2.68 -8.87
C GLU A 204 -15.63 3.58 -9.45
N HIS A 205 -15.03 4.42 -8.59
CA HIS A 205 -13.94 5.33 -8.98
C HIS A 205 -12.56 4.86 -8.52
N HIS A 206 -12.48 3.69 -7.84
CA HIS A 206 -11.19 3.17 -7.40
C HIS A 206 -10.43 2.54 -8.56
N VAL A 207 -9.15 2.83 -8.60
CA VAL A 207 -8.21 2.27 -9.57
C VAL A 207 -6.88 1.95 -8.91
N ILE A 208 -6.16 1.00 -9.49
CA ILE A 208 -4.77 0.72 -9.18
C ILE A 208 -3.93 1.31 -10.32
N VAL A 209 -3.02 2.21 -10.00
CA VAL A 209 -2.00 2.70 -10.92
C VAL A 209 -0.74 1.88 -10.71
N GLU A 210 -0.37 1.10 -11.72
CA GLU A 210 0.86 0.34 -11.75
C GLU A 210 1.95 1.13 -12.48
N ILE A 211 3.08 1.38 -11.82
CA ILE A 211 4.22 2.07 -12.40
C ILE A 211 5.43 1.14 -12.28
N PRO A 212 5.93 0.57 -13.40
CA PRO A 212 7.13 -0.27 -13.37
C PRO A 212 8.38 0.57 -13.07
N LYS A 213 9.32 0.02 -12.31
CA LYS A 213 10.62 0.64 -12.07
C LYS A 213 11.62 0.17 -13.13
N VAL A 214 11.96 1.05 -14.07
CA VAL A 214 12.80 0.73 -15.24
C VAL A 214 14.27 1.15 -15.10
N SER A 215 14.55 2.12 -14.20
CA SER A 215 15.91 2.57 -13.94
C SER A 215 16.08 3.03 -12.49
N LYS A 216 17.30 3.23 -12.04
CA LYS A 216 17.61 3.75 -10.70
C LYS A 216 17.09 5.18 -10.53
N THR A 217 16.63 5.50 -9.33
CA THR A 217 16.31 6.88 -8.96
C THR A 217 17.62 7.63 -8.64
N ASP A 218 17.78 8.84 -9.17
CA ASP A 218 18.90 9.71 -8.84
C ASP A 218 19.01 9.93 -7.32
N ALA A 219 20.24 9.99 -6.80
CA ALA A 219 20.53 10.10 -5.38
C ALA A 219 19.97 11.37 -4.71
N GLN A 220 19.68 12.43 -5.48
CA GLN A 220 19.04 13.64 -4.98
C GLN A 220 17.58 13.41 -4.53
N TYR A 221 16.95 12.32 -4.94
CA TYR A 221 15.58 11.95 -4.57
C TYR A 221 15.54 10.77 -3.58
N PRO A 222 14.54 10.72 -2.69
CA PRO A 222 13.53 11.76 -2.47
C PRO A 222 14.11 13.01 -1.81
N ARG A 223 13.57 14.17 -2.17
CA ARG A 223 13.91 15.42 -1.52
C ARG A 223 13.36 15.45 -0.08
N PRO A 224 13.96 16.27 0.81
CA PRO A 224 13.43 16.44 2.16
C PRO A 224 11.92 16.82 2.14
N PRO A 225 11.09 16.29 3.09
CA PRO A 225 9.65 16.51 3.10
C PRO A 225 9.21 17.97 3.08
N THR A 226 10.00 18.83 3.74
CA THR A 226 9.77 20.27 3.80
C THR A 226 9.92 20.96 2.44
N ILE A 227 10.78 20.44 1.57
CA ILE A 227 10.99 20.94 0.20
C ILE A 227 9.95 20.34 -0.73
N ALA A 228 9.79 19.01 -0.72
CA ALA A 228 8.89 18.30 -1.63
C ALA A 228 7.43 18.79 -1.52
N LYS A 229 6.92 19.02 -0.29
CA LYS A 229 5.56 19.53 -0.07
C LYS A 229 5.37 20.99 -0.46
N LYS A 230 6.39 21.84 -0.27
CA LYS A 230 6.29 23.27 -0.60
C LYS A 230 6.48 23.54 -2.09
N ARG A 231 7.25 22.70 -2.75
CA ARG A 231 7.58 22.78 -4.19
C ARG A 231 7.51 21.37 -4.77
N PRO A 232 6.30 20.83 -5.00
CA PRO A 232 6.18 19.56 -5.71
C PRO A 232 6.99 19.59 -7.01
N LEU A 233 7.43 18.43 -7.49
CA LEU A 233 8.04 18.31 -8.80
C LEU A 233 6.98 18.63 -9.87
N ASP A 234 7.38 19.23 -10.97
CA ASP A 234 6.61 19.61 -12.17
C ASP A 234 7.35 19.20 -13.46
#